data_b359b0a448d45fa93354b6b637a2db45
#
_entry.id   b359b0a448d45fa93354b6b637a2db45
#
_cell.length_a   1.000
_cell.length_b   1.000
_cell.length_c   1.000
_cell.angle_alpha   90.00
_cell.angle_beta   90.00
_cell.angle_gamma   90.00
#
_symmetry.space_group_name_H-M   'P 1'
#
loop_
_entity.id
_entity.type
_entity.pdbx_description
1 polymer ?
#
loop_
_entity_poly.entity_id
_entity_poly.type
_entity_poly.pdbx_seq_one_letter_code
_entity_poly.pdbx_strand_id
1 'polypeptide(L)'
;MEREGLSGFELLVVVIVGIGLALVGAVWAGASLALAVAGDEPRLPFSAAADAAIRLPANLSTPAEAWAEPYAEALPGVFLYWCSTALAATAILGVSAFVIRWVNRSKVGTAKRRPLGVDGRTKYAKRRDLAPLLVSGPTSGRFVIARFGRHLVATESPPPRTQGRVGWLARRSRRSDRGAVALFGPSRSGKTTAAVAGVLEWDGPAVLSSVKADLLATTQGWRSTLGEVRVYDPTSSTTPKRASAMWSPLQQAGTVVGAQRAARALCDAAPRGGVEGGMDFWLAQAEILLSGLLFVAHNAHRDMDAVCEWVLTQDRPGELGPGEVRAALDSLNLSNSAAVGRGAVEVAKGLVSVWEMEERTRSSIYATAQTVIWPWTDPGVAASARAPKAKKGRRRSFVGLDLPWLLSGSNTVYLCSPIEDQRRLAPAFGGLLNDLINQAYRHVAATGKPLDPPLLVVIDEAGNTPLRSLPEYASTLAGLGVLLVTIWQSLAQLEVAYGKAADTILTNHLTKVFYAGLSDSASIQYVDRVLGEAEVDTRSHSAAERTNGGSDQFSTTRLPLAPAHVLRQMRPGDALLVHGTLPPAHVRTRPFYRSPHLANRAATDLTQEGTRA
;
A
#
# COMPACT_ATOMS: atom_id res chain seq x y z
N MET A 1 17.72 -31.17 -29.08
CA MET A 1 17.38 -32.62 -28.87
C MET A 1 16.08 -32.61 -28.04
N GLU A 2 14.98 -32.64 -28.77
CA GLU A 2 13.64 -32.82 -28.21
C GLU A 2 13.55 -34.26 -27.69
N ARG A 3 13.24 -34.43 -26.42
CA ARG A 3 12.85 -35.73 -25.88
C ARG A 3 11.36 -35.87 -26.16
N GLU A 4 11.06 -36.69 -27.17
CA GLU A 4 9.71 -37.18 -27.40
C GLU A 4 9.22 -37.88 -26.11
N GLY A 5 8.15 -37.42 -25.55
CA GLY A 5 7.43 -38.10 -24.47
C GLY A 5 6.78 -39.37 -25.06
N LEU A 6 6.74 -40.45 -24.28
CA LEU A 6 6.06 -41.69 -24.63
C LEU A 6 4.65 -41.41 -25.18
N SER A 7 4.29 -41.99 -26.29
CA SER A 7 2.95 -41.91 -26.86
C SER A 7 1.92 -42.52 -25.88
N GLY A 8 0.64 -42.11 -25.96
CA GLY A 8 -0.39 -42.62 -25.07
C GLY A 8 -0.52 -44.16 -25.10
N PHE A 9 -0.20 -44.78 -26.24
CA PHE A 9 -0.15 -46.24 -26.40
C PHE A 9 1.04 -46.85 -25.65
N GLU A 10 2.23 -46.29 -25.76
CA GLU A 10 3.42 -46.76 -25.03
C GLU A 10 3.24 -46.61 -23.50
N LEU A 11 2.61 -45.54 -23.04
CA LEU A 11 2.28 -45.37 -21.63
C LEU A 11 1.28 -46.42 -21.14
N LEU A 12 0.26 -46.77 -21.94
CA LEU A 12 -0.71 -47.79 -21.63
C LEU A 12 -0.03 -49.16 -21.52
N VAL A 13 0.87 -49.49 -22.46
CA VAL A 13 1.65 -50.74 -22.44
C VAL A 13 2.54 -50.82 -21.20
N VAL A 14 3.26 -49.76 -20.86
CA VAL A 14 4.09 -49.70 -19.65
C VAL A 14 3.28 -49.90 -18.38
N VAL A 15 2.08 -49.30 -18.30
CA VAL A 15 1.18 -49.46 -17.15
C VAL A 15 0.66 -50.89 -17.04
N ILE A 16 0.22 -51.51 -18.16
CA ILE A 16 -0.28 -52.89 -18.17
C ILE A 16 0.84 -53.88 -17.77
N VAL A 17 2.03 -53.72 -18.33
CA VAL A 17 3.20 -54.57 -17.99
C VAL A 17 3.58 -54.36 -16.51
N GLY A 18 3.57 -53.12 -16.03
CA GLY A 18 3.85 -52.80 -14.61
C GLY A 18 2.86 -53.43 -13.64
N ILE A 19 1.56 -53.42 -13.98
CA ILE A 19 0.52 -54.09 -13.19
C ILE A 19 0.72 -55.61 -13.20
N GLY A 20 1.02 -56.21 -14.38
CA GLY A 20 1.28 -57.62 -14.48
C GLY A 20 2.48 -58.08 -13.64
N LEU A 21 3.59 -57.37 -13.71
CA LEU A 21 4.77 -57.63 -12.89
C LEU A 21 4.51 -57.46 -11.38
N ALA A 22 3.71 -56.48 -10.99
CA ALA A 22 3.33 -56.28 -9.59
C ALA A 22 2.46 -57.41 -9.04
N LEU A 23 1.52 -57.93 -9.84
CA LEU A 23 0.70 -59.09 -9.50
C LEU A 23 1.55 -60.35 -9.33
N VAL A 24 2.40 -60.70 -10.32
CA VAL A 24 3.32 -61.82 -10.23
C VAL A 24 4.26 -61.68 -9.03
N GLY A 25 4.78 -60.47 -8.78
CA GLY A 25 5.63 -60.16 -7.63
C GLY A 25 4.93 -60.37 -6.30
N ALA A 26 3.63 -60.01 -6.22
CA ALA A 26 2.83 -60.20 -5.03
C ALA A 26 2.57 -61.68 -4.70
N VAL A 27 2.27 -62.46 -5.76
CA VAL A 27 2.08 -63.92 -5.65
C VAL A 27 3.38 -64.61 -5.24
N TRP A 28 4.51 -64.24 -5.88
CA TRP A 28 5.83 -64.77 -5.55
C TRP A 28 6.27 -64.46 -4.13
N ALA A 29 6.20 -63.19 -3.73
CA ALA A 29 6.61 -62.75 -2.40
C ALA A 29 5.69 -63.30 -1.32
N GLY A 30 4.37 -63.38 -1.60
CA GLY A 30 3.38 -63.96 -0.69
C GLY A 30 3.63 -65.45 -0.44
N ALA A 31 3.82 -66.23 -1.49
CA ALA A 31 4.13 -67.66 -1.37
C ALA A 31 5.47 -67.89 -0.66
N SER A 32 6.51 -67.13 -1.01
CA SER A 32 7.81 -67.20 -0.36
C SER A 32 7.75 -66.87 1.13
N LEU A 33 6.95 -65.82 1.50
CA LEU A 33 6.72 -65.48 2.89
C LEU A 33 5.92 -66.53 3.66
N ALA A 34 4.93 -67.13 2.98
CA ALA A 34 4.13 -68.21 3.56
C ALA A 34 4.99 -69.46 3.89
N LEU A 35 5.89 -69.86 2.99
CA LEU A 35 6.84 -70.94 3.21
C LEU A 35 7.83 -70.61 4.34
N ALA A 36 8.38 -69.41 4.35
CA ALA A 36 9.31 -68.99 5.39
C ALA A 36 8.66 -69.02 6.80
N VAL A 37 7.37 -68.69 6.91
CA VAL A 37 6.61 -68.75 8.18
C VAL A 37 6.28 -70.17 8.54
N ALA A 38 6.07 -71.08 7.54
CA ALA A 38 5.82 -72.51 7.80
C ALA A 38 7.10 -73.29 8.18
N GLY A 39 8.28 -72.70 8.02
CA GLY A 39 9.55 -73.35 8.38
C GLY A 39 10.16 -74.20 7.25
N ASP A 40 9.59 -74.20 6.06
CA ASP A 40 10.10 -74.87 4.87
C ASP A 40 10.93 -73.89 4.01
N GLU A 41 12.05 -74.36 3.50
CA GLU A 41 12.96 -73.56 2.63
C GLU A 41 13.01 -74.04 1.15
N PRO A 42 11.93 -74.23 0.43
CA PRO A 42 12.02 -74.33 -1.02
C PRO A 42 12.18 -72.97 -1.63
N ARG A 43 13.25 -72.73 -2.41
CA ARG A 43 13.42 -71.48 -3.18
C ARG A 43 12.47 -71.47 -4.37
N LEU A 44 11.40 -70.70 -4.29
CA LEU A 44 10.45 -70.52 -5.38
C LEU A 44 11.07 -69.67 -6.52
N PRO A 45 11.21 -70.18 -7.73
CA PRO A 45 11.65 -69.37 -8.87
C PRO A 45 10.53 -68.40 -9.29
N PHE A 46 10.91 -67.22 -9.69
CA PHE A 46 9.95 -66.17 -10.14
C PHE A 46 9.10 -66.60 -11.34
N SER A 47 9.66 -67.48 -12.22
CA SER A 47 8.92 -68.03 -13.36
C SER A 47 7.74 -68.92 -12.93
N ALA A 48 7.87 -69.71 -11.90
CA ALA A 48 6.77 -70.52 -11.35
C ALA A 48 5.64 -69.65 -10.81
N ALA A 49 5.96 -68.48 -10.24
CA ALA A 49 4.97 -67.56 -9.76
C ALA A 49 4.17 -66.87 -10.91
N ALA A 50 4.76 -66.71 -12.07
CA ALA A 50 4.05 -66.20 -13.26
C ALA A 50 2.97 -67.17 -13.74
N ASP A 51 3.31 -68.47 -13.80
CA ASP A 51 2.34 -69.53 -14.17
C ASP A 51 1.26 -69.67 -13.07
N ALA A 52 1.64 -69.63 -11.82
CA ALA A 52 0.72 -69.68 -10.70
C ALA A 52 -0.23 -68.48 -10.69
N ALA A 53 0.23 -67.29 -10.95
CA ALA A 53 -0.59 -66.06 -11.00
C ALA A 53 -1.69 -66.13 -12.08
N ILE A 54 -1.44 -66.82 -13.19
CA ILE A 54 -2.44 -67.06 -14.25
C ILE A 54 -3.49 -68.06 -13.80
N ARG A 55 -3.11 -69.11 -13.06
CA ARG A 55 -4.00 -70.19 -12.59
C ARG A 55 -4.72 -69.90 -11.30
N LEU A 56 -4.21 -68.97 -10.51
CA LEU A 56 -4.76 -68.61 -9.19
C LEU A 56 -6.23 -68.17 -9.21
N PRO A 57 -6.74 -67.39 -10.20
CA PRO A 57 -8.14 -67.01 -10.25
C PRO A 57 -9.14 -68.18 -10.34
N ALA A 58 -8.68 -69.34 -10.89
CA ALA A 58 -9.48 -70.56 -10.95
C ALA A 58 -9.41 -71.40 -9.67
N ASN A 59 -8.37 -71.19 -8.83
CA ASN A 59 -8.05 -72.02 -7.65
C ASN A 59 -8.02 -71.17 -6.35
N LEU A 60 -8.96 -70.25 -6.18
CA LEU A 60 -8.97 -69.36 -5.00
C LEU A 60 -9.18 -70.07 -3.67
N SER A 61 -9.91 -71.19 -3.66
CA SER A 61 -10.15 -72.04 -2.47
C SER A 61 -9.00 -73.00 -2.15
N THR A 62 -8.19 -73.37 -3.14
CA THR A 62 -7.05 -74.25 -3.04
C THR A 62 -5.83 -73.66 -3.72
N PRO A 63 -5.25 -72.56 -3.19
CA PRO A 63 -4.20 -71.81 -3.89
C PRO A 63 -2.92 -72.62 -4.16
N ALA A 64 -2.67 -73.70 -3.44
CA ALA A 64 -1.57 -74.60 -3.66
C ALA A 64 -1.66 -75.30 -5.04
N GLU A 65 -2.85 -75.67 -5.51
CA GLU A 65 -3.07 -76.31 -6.81
C GLU A 65 -2.75 -75.39 -8.04
N ALA A 66 -2.65 -74.10 -7.80
CA ALA A 66 -2.20 -73.15 -8.84
C ALA A 66 -0.70 -73.27 -9.13
N TRP A 67 0.08 -73.89 -8.25
CA TRP A 67 1.50 -74.06 -8.35
C TRP A 67 1.87 -75.43 -8.94
N ALA A 68 2.96 -75.51 -9.68
CA ALA A 68 3.45 -76.75 -10.17
C ALA A 68 4.19 -77.58 -9.09
N GLU A 69 4.15 -78.93 -9.16
CA GLU A 69 4.96 -79.75 -8.28
C GLU A 69 6.46 -79.51 -8.54
N PRO A 70 7.31 -79.52 -7.52
CA PRO A 70 7.06 -79.99 -6.15
C PRO A 70 6.57 -78.85 -5.19
N TYR A 71 6.28 -77.63 -5.68
CA TYR A 71 5.98 -76.45 -4.89
C TYR A 71 4.56 -76.49 -4.28
N ALA A 72 3.61 -77.18 -4.98
CA ALA A 72 2.23 -77.30 -4.51
C ALA A 72 2.14 -78.04 -3.19
N GLU A 73 2.94 -79.11 -2.96
CA GLU A 73 2.93 -79.89 -1.71
C GLU A 73 3.58 -79.15 -0.52
N ALA A 74 4.53 -78.23 -0.82
CA ALA A 74 5.26 -77.50 0.21
C ALA A 74 4.48 -76.27 0.72
N LEU A 75 3.44 -75.79 0.01
CA LEU A 75 2.73 -74.57 0.40
C LEU A 75 1.82 -74.81 1.61
N PRO A 76 1.82 -73.86 2.59
CA PRO A 76 1.00 -73.98 3.78
C PRO A 76 -0.49 -73.79 3.49
N GLY A 77 -1.32 -74.08 4.47
CA GLY A 77 -2.79 -73.96 4.34
C GLY A 77 -3.29 -72.61 3.85
N VAL A 78 -4.47 -72.65 3.21
CA VAL A 78 -5.11 -71.54 2.47
C VAL A 78 -5.08 -70.19 3.21
N PHE A 79 -5.32 -70.20 4.52
CA PHE A 79 -5.37 -68.98 5.32
C PHE A 79 -3.98 -68.29 5.36
N LEU A 80 -2.93 -69.02 5.66
CA LEU A 80 -1.57 -68.48 5.78
C LEU A 80 -1.08 -67.96 4.42
N TYR A 81 -1.37 -68.70 3.32
CA TYR A 81 -1.06 -68.26 1.96
C TYR A 81 -1.68 -66.93 1.59
N TRP A 82 -2.99 -66.75 1.85
CA TRP A 82 -3.68 -65.51 1.51
C TRP A 82 -3.29 -64.33 2.40
N CYS A 83 -3.05 -64.59 3.71
CA CYS A 83 -2.55 -63.55 4.61
C CYS A 83 -1.17 -63.03 4.17
N SER A 84 -0.24 -63.95 3.82
CA SER A 84 1.10 -63.60 3.36
C SER A 84 1.06 -62.90 2.01
N THR A 85 0.21 -63.34 1.07
CA THR A 85 0.03 -62.70 -0.24
C THR A 85 -0.60 -61.31 -0.11
N ALA A 86 -1.58 -61.11 0.76
CA ALA A 86 -2.18 -59.80 1.03
C ALA A 86 -1.16 -58.84 1.66
N LEU A 87 -0.32 -59.34 2.59
CA LEU A 87 0.76 -58.53 3.18
C LEU A 87 1.79 -58.10 2.11
N ALA A 88 2.24 -59.04 1.26
CA ALA A 88 3.16 -58.76 0.16
C ALA A 88 2.57 -57.76 -0.85
N ALA A 89 1.31 -57.93 -1.25
CA ALA A 89 0.61 -57.02 -2.14
C ALA A 89 0.51 -55.61 -1.55
N THR A 90 0.17 -55.48 -0.26
CA THR A 90 0.11 -54.21 0.47
C THR A 90 1.47 -53.51 0.51
N ALA A 91 2.55 -54.28 0.74
CA ALA A 91 3.91 -53.74 0.74
C ALA A 91 4.31 -53.22 -0.66
N ILE A 92 4.05 -54.02 -1.72
CA ILE A 92 4.33 -53.61 -3.10
C ILE A 92 3.53 -52.37 -3.49
N LEU A 93 2.24 -52.29 -3.15
CA LEU A 93 1.43 -51.12 -3.42
C LEU A 93 1.94 -49.89 -2.64
N GLY A 94 2.35 -50.08 -1.38
CA GLY A 94 2.96 -49.02 -0.56
C GLY A 94 4.26 -48.48 -1.17
N VAL A 95 5.16 -49.37 -1.58
CA VAL A 95 6.42 -49.01 -2.26
C VAL A 95 6.15 -48.34 -3.60
N SER A 96 5.22 -48.86 -4.39
CA SER A 96 4.83 -48.26 -5.68
C SER A 96 4.24 -46.87 -5.50
N ALA A 97 3.33 -46.68 -4.54
CA ALA A 97 2.77 -45.38 -4.20
C ALA A 97 3.84 -44.41 -3.70
N PHE A 98 4.79 -44.88 -2.88
CA PHE A 98 5.93 -44.11 -2.42
C PHE A 98 6.83 -43.68 -3.59
N VAL A 99 7.20 -44.60 -4.49
CA VAL A 99 8.02 -44.33 -5.66
C VAL A 99 7.32 -43.35 -6.61
N ILE A 100 6.03 -43.56 -6.90
CA ILE A 100 5.23 -42.61 -7.73
C ILE A 100 5.19 -41.25 -7.06
N ARG A 101 4.97 -41.19 -5.76
CA ARG A 101 4.95 -39.93 -5.00
C ARG A 101 6.33 -39.28 -4.94
N TRP A 102 7.39 -40.07 -4.81
CA TRP A 102 8.79 -39.61 -4.82
C TRP A 102 9.18 -39.11 -6.22
N VAL A 103 8.88 -39.86 -7.32
CA VAL A 103 9.09 -39.44 -8.70
C VAL A 103 8.28 -38.20 -9.05
N ASN A 104 7.01 -38.10 -8.60
CA ASN A 104 6.21 -36.90 -8.77
C ASN A 104 6.71 -35.70 -7.92
N ARG A 105 7.37 -35.98 -6.80
CA ARG A 105 8.05 -34.95 -5.99
C ARG A 105 9.42 -34.60 -6.55
N SER A 106 10.14 -35.57 -7.00
CA SER A 106 11.45 -35.44 -7.66
C SER A 106 11.31 -35.33 -9.16
N LYS A 107 10.35 -34.57 -9.72
CA LYS A 107 10.32 -34.29 -11.16
C LYS A 107 11.73 -33.87 -11.62
N VAL A 108 12.54 -34.87 -11.81
CA VAL A 108 13.83 -34.82 -12.46
C VAL A 108 13.52 -34.47 -13.92
N GLY A 109 13.53 -33.15 -14.20
CA GLY A 109 13.32 -32.74 -15.58
C GLY A 109 13.00 -31.28 -15.76
N THR A 110 12.37 -30.64 -14.81
CA THR A 110 12.35 -29.19 -14.78
C THR A 110 12.80 -28.77 -13.38
N ALA A 111 14.11 -28.63 -13.20
CA ALA A 111 14.62 -27.78 -12.15
C ALA A 111 13.79 -26.49 -12.29
N LYS A 112 12.85 -26.22 -11.34
CA LYS A 112 12.12 -24.97 -11.31
C LYS A 112 13.19 -23.90 -11.25
N ARG A 113 13.56 -23.36 -12.42
CA ARG A 113 14.45 -22.22 -12.49
C ARG A 113 13.75 -21.16 -11.69
N ARG A 114 14.27 -20.87 -10.50
CA ARG A 114 13.86 -19.74 -9.67
C ARG A 114 14.85 -18.61 -9.94
N PRO A 115 14.68 -17.88 -11.06
CA PRO A 115 15.54 -16.75 -11.32
C PRO A 115 15.39 -15.79 -10.14
N LEU A 116 16.50 -15.33 -9.58
CA LEU A 116 16.53 -14.44 -8.42
C LEU A 116 15.77 -15.00 -7.18
N GLY A 117 15.62 -16.32 -7.07
CA GLY A 117 14.91 -16.95 -5.94
C GLY A 117 13.39 -16.93 -6.02
N VAL A 118 12.80 -16.36 -7.07
CA VAL A 118 11.35 -16.21 -7.26
C VAL A 118 10.80 -17.32 -8.15
N ASP A 119 9.57 -17.77 -7.91
CA ASP A 119 8.86 -18.68 -8.82
C ASP A 119 8.60 -17.94 -10.15
N GLY A 120 9.18 -18.41 -11.24
CA GLY A 120 9.04 -17.78 -12.55
C GLY A 120 7.61 -17.81 -13.12
N ARG A 121 6.69 -18.54 -12.50
CA ARG A 121 5.27 -18.58 -12.89
C ARG A 121 4.50 -17.51 -12.15
N THR A 122 3.90 -16.59 -12.87
CA THR A 122 2.99 -15.59 -12.32
C THR A 122 1.71 -16.27 -11.80
N LYS A 123 1.28 -15.87 -10.62
CA LYS A 123 0.08 -16.40 -9.97
C LYS A 123 -0.47 -15.40 -8.94
N TYR A 124 -1.77 -15.50 -8.67
CA TYR A 124 -2.35 -14.78 -7.54
C TYR A 124 -1.87 -15.32 -6.20
N ALA A 125 -1.76 -14.41 -5.23
CA ALA A 125 -1.36 -14.71 -3.86
C ALA A 125 -2.32 -15.71 -3.20
N LYS A 126 -1.74 -16.65 -2.47
CA LYS A 126 -2.47 -17.51 -1.54
C LYS A 126 -2.42 -16.92 -0.14
N ARG A 127 -3.26 -17.41 0.77
CA ARG A 127 -3.31 -16.96 2.18
C ARG A 127 -1.93 -16.90 2.84
N ARG A 128 -1.09 -17.90 2.62
CA ARG A 128 0.27 -17.97 3.18
C ARG A 128 1.20 -16.85 2.66
N ASP A 129 0.99 -16.44 1.42
CA ASP A 129 1.81 -15.41 0.79
C ASP A 129 1.48 -14.03 1.37
N LEU A 130 0.21 -13.80 1.75
CA LEU A 130 -0.29 -12.58 2.36
C LEU A 130 -0.19 -12.57 3.90
N ALA A 131 0.36 -13.60 4.53
CA ALA A 131 0.43 -13.72 5.99
C ALA A 131 0.93 -12.45 6.73
N PRO A 132 1.90 -11.66 6.20
CA PRO A 132 2.33 -10.41 6.85
C PRO A 132 1.25 -9.34 6.93
N LEU A 133 0.31 -9.33 5.98
CA LEU A 133 -0.75 -8.34 5.85
C LEU A 133 -2.06 -8.79 6.52
N LEU A 134 -2.22 -10.09 6.78
CA LEU A 134 -3.47 -10.64 7.31
C LEU A 134 -3.58 -10.41 8.81
N VAL A 135 -4.74 -9.91 9.23
CA VAL A 135 -5.13 -9.75 10.62
C VAL A 135 -6.54 -10.31 10.85
N SER A 136 -6.81 -10.77 12.06
CA SER A 136 -8.15 -11.25 12.47
C SER A 136 -9.11 -10.11 12.81
N GLY A 137 -8.58 -8.98 13.24
CA GLY A 137 -9.32 -7.76 13.60
C GLY A 137 -8.46 -6.51 13.46
N PRO A 138 -9.03 -5.31 13.66
CA PRO A 138 -8.27 -4.07 13.71
C PRO A 138 -7.13 -4.18 14.73
N THR A 139 -5.96 -3.70 14.35
CA THR A 139 -4.74 -3.75 15.16
C THR A 139 -4.13 -2.36 15.22
N SER A 140 -3.77 -1.91 16.41
CA SER A 140 -3.20 -0.58 16.62
C SER A 140 -2.02 -0.29 15.67
N GLY A 141 -2.06 0.90 15.08
CA GLY A 141 -1.05 1.37 14.16
C GLY A 141 -1.01 0.67 12.80
N ARG A 142 -2.02 -0.14 12.46
CA ARG A 142 -2.18 -0.79 11.15
C ARG A 142 -3.46 -0.32 10.47
N PHE A 143 -3.34 0.24 9.28
CA PHE A 143 -4.49 0.69 8.49
C PHE A 143 -5.10 -0.49 7.73
N VAL A 144 -6.39 -0.75 7.96
CA VAL A 144 -7.11 -1.83 7.28
C VAL A 144 -7.56 -1.36 5.90
N ILE A 145 -7.11 -2.06 4.86
CA ILE A 145 -7.30 -1.69 3.46
C ILE A 145 -8.46 -2.45 2.83
N ALA A 146 -8.53 -3.77 3.07
CA ALA A 146 -9.43 -4.66 2.36
C ALA A 146 -9.69 -5.95 3.16
N ARG A 147 -10.32 -6.93 2.50
CA ARG A 147 -10.62 -8.27 3.00
C ARG A 147 -10.11 -9.32 2.04
N PHE A 148 -9.46 -10.38 2.57
CA PHE A 148 -9.09 -11.57 1.82
C PHE A 148 -9.72 -12.80 2.49
N GLY A 149 -10.75 -13.35 1.87
CA GLY A 149 -11.58 -14.37 2.47
C GLY A 149 -12.24 -13.88 3.77
N ARG A 150 -11.94 -14.56 4.89
CA ARG A 150 -12.43 -14.20 6.24
C ARG A 150 -11.52 -13.23 6.99
N HIS A 151 -10.31 -12.99 6.50
CA HIS A 151 -9.31 -12.15 7.16
C HIS A 151 -9.33 -10.72 6.63
N LEU A 152 -8.94 -9.78 7.49
CA LEU A 152 -8.68 -8.40 7.08
C LEU A 152 -7.27 -8.30 6.49
N VAL A 153 -7.11 -7.43 5.51
CA VAL A 153 -5.83 -7.05 4.94
C VAL A 153 -5.50 -5.66 5.45
N ALA A 154 -4.40 -5.54 6.17
CA ALA A 154 -3.94 -4.28 6.74
C ALA A 154 -2.49 -3.99 6.31
N THR A 155 -2.03 -2.77 6.52
CA THR A 155 -0.61 -2.40 6.36
C THR A 155 0.27 -3.25 7.28
N GLU A 156 1.57 -3.27 7.05
CA GLU A 156 2.50 -4.05 7.86
C GLU A 156 2.50 -3.63 9.32
N SER A 157 2.94 -4.56 10.17
CA SER A 157 3.21 -4.29 11.58
C SER A 157 4.48 -3.45 11.73
N PRO A 158 4.54 -2.54 12.70
CA PRO A 158 5.82 -1.98 13.12
C PRO A 158 6.74 -3.10 13.62
N PRO A 159 8.06 -2.94 13.49
CA PRO A 159 9.01 -3.92 14.02
C PRO A 159 8.79 -4.08 15.54
N PRO A 160 8.80 -5.31 16.06
CA PRO A 160 8.60 -5.54 17.49
C PRO A 160 9.71 -4.85 18.31
N ARG A 161 9.32 -4.11 19.34
CA ARG A 161 10.22 -3.39 20.28
C ARG A 161 10.96 -4.31 21.27
N THR A 162 11.18 -5.57 20.96
CA THR A 162 11.83 -6.51 21.89
C THR A 162 13.31 -6.18 22.07
N GLN A 163 13.63 -5.62 23.24
CA GLN A 163 14.97 -5.62 23.82
C GLN A 163 15.18 -7.01 24.47
N GLY A 164 16.11 -7.82 23.92
CA GLY A 164 16.46 -9.11 24.49
C GLY A 164 17.04 -10.13 23.49
N ARG A 165 17.63 -11.22 24.00
CA ARG A 165 18.23 -12.31 23.19
C ARG A 165 17.26 -12.96 22.19
N VAL A 166 15.97 -12.98 22.48
CA VAL A 166 14.92 -13.47 21.57
C VAL A 166 14.70 -12.51 20.38
N GLY A 167 15.02 -11.22 20.55
CA GLY A 167 14.93 -10.20 19.50
C GLY A 167 15.88 -10.41 18.32
N TRP A 168 16.99 -11.17 18.49
CA TRP A 168 17.92 -11.46 17.39
C TRP A 168 17.32 -12.44 16.35
N LEU A 169 16.61 -13.46 16.78
CA LEU A 169 15.89 -14.38 15.88
C LEU A 169 14.70 -13.69 15.20
N ALA A 170 14.00 -12.80 15.93
CA ALA A 170 12.93 -11.98 15.38
C ALA A 170 13.44 -10.91 14.39
N ARG A 171 14.67 -10.38 14.57
CA ARG A 171 15.31 -9.45 13.61
C ARG A 171 15.66 -10.10 12.27
N ARG A 172 15.89 -11.40 12.23
CA ARG A 172 16.09 -12.15 10.98
C ARG A 172 14.79 -12.41 10.22
N SER A 173 13.65 -12.33 10.90
CA SER A 173 12.30 -12.47 10.39
C SER A 173 11.70 -11.08 10.17
N ARG A 174 11.93 -10.53 8.98
CA ARG A 174 11.15 -9.44 8.36
C ARG A 174 11.25 -8.06 9.02
N ARG A 175 12.06 -7.19 8.44
CA ARG A 175 11.78 -5.76 8.40
C ARG A 175 10.42 -5.58 7.74
N SER A 176 9.40 -5.25 8.51
CA SER A 176 8.15 -4.77 7.95
C SER A 176 8.27 -3.26 7.87
N ASP A 177 8.74 -2.78 6.74
CA ASP A 177 8.76 -1.36 6.46
C ASP A 177 7.31 -0.94 6.20
N ARG A 178 6.76 -0.07 7.03
CA ARG A 178 5.49 0.59 6.74
C ARG A 178 5.67 1.37 5.46
N GLY A 179 4.97 1.00 4.42
CA GLY A 179 5.00 1.72 3.15
C GLY A 179 3.76 2.59 2.96
N ALA A 180 3.87 3.61 2.11
CA ALA A 180 2.71 4.37 1.67
C ALA A 180 1.71 3.47 0.92
N VAL A 181 0.43 3.85 0.97
CA VAL A 181 -0.69 3.15 0.32
C VAL A 181 -1.28 4.04 -0.76
N ALA A 182 -1.42 3.54 -1.98
CA ALA A 182 -2.11 4.21 -3.08
C ALA A 182 -3.38 3.44 -3.49
N LEU A 183 -4.49 4.14 -3.59
CA LEU A 183 -5.79 3.59 -4.00
C LEU A 183 -6.18 4.20 -5.35
N PHE A 184 -6.34 3.36 -6.39
CA PHE A 184 -6.67 3.77 -7.74
C PHE A 184 -8.03 3.24 -8.19
N GLY A 185 -8.87 4.08 -8.77
CA GLY A 185 -10.13 3.64 -9.34
C GLY A 185 -11.04 4.82 -9.73
N PRO A 186 -11.98 4.62 -10.66
CA PRO A 186 -12.89 5.68 -11.09
C PRO A 186 -13.85 6.10 -9.96
N SER A 187 -14.63 7.13 -10.21
CA SER A 187 -15.71 7.54 -9.29
C SER A 187 -16.66 6.36 -9.04
N ARG A 188 -17.18 6.25 -7.81
CA ARG A 188 -18.09 5.17 -7.36
C ARG A 188 -17.47 3.76 -7.33
N SER A 189 -16.16 3.61 -7.48
CA SER A 189 -15.48 2.30 -7.36
C SER A 189 -15.33 1.79 -5.93
N GLY A 190 -15.62 2.62 -4.91
CA GLY A 190 -15.55 2.26 -3.50
C GLY A 190 -14.28 2.70 -2.76
N LYS A 191 -13.39 3.49 -3.37
CA LYS A 191 -12.14 4.00 -2.77
C LYS A 191 -12.37 4.75 -1.46
N THR A 192 -13.18 5.81 -1.51
CA THR A 192 -13.50 6.65 -0.32
C THR A 192 -14.20 5.81 0.75
N THR A 193 -15.10 4.90 0.37
CA THR A 193 -15.76 3.98 1.30
C THR A 193 -14.76 3.06 2.02
N ALA A 194 -13.72 2.59 1.32
CA ALA A 194 -12.65 1.79 1.92
C ALA A 194 -11.77 2.64 2.84
N ALA A 195 -11.47 3.89 2.46
CA ALA A 195 -10.73 4.82 3.30
C ALA A 195 -11.51 5.15 4.59
N VAL A 196 -12.82 5.41 4.48
CA VAL A 196 -13.71 5.60 5.63
C VAL A 196 -13.65 4.41 6.59
N ALA A 197 -13.76 3.18 6.06
CA ALA A 197 -13.68 1.97 6.89
C ALA A 197 -12.34 1.87 7.63
N GLY A 198 -11.22 2.20 6.95
CA GLY A 198 -9.89 2.22 7.55
C GLY A 198 -9.75 3.30 8.63
N VAL A 199 -10.29 4.51 8.40
CA VAL A 199 -10.27 5.62 9.37
C VAL A 199 -11.11 5.32 10.60
N LEU A 200 -12.27 4.68 10.43
CA LEU A 200 -13.13 4.25 11.55
C LEU A 200 -12.47 3.19 12.45
N GLU A 201 -11.50 2.45 11.93
CA GLU A 201 -10.72 1.46 12.67
C GLU A 201 -9.35 1.96 13.15
N TRP A 202 -8.92 3.13 12.70
CA TRP A 202 -7.67 3.74 13.11
C TRP A 202 -7.78 4.33 14.52
N ASP A 203 -6.87 3.98 15.40
CA ASP A 203 -6.87 4.36 16.82
C ASP A 203 -5.87 5.48 17.17
N GLY A 204 -4.97 5.84 16.25
CA GLY A 204 -3.97 6.90 16.45
C GLY A 204 -4.40 8.28 15.94
N PRO A 205 -3.48 9.26 16.01
CA PRO A 205 -3.69 10.59 15.44
C PRO A 205 -3.86 10.53 13.93
N ALA A 206 -4.63 11.48 13.35
CA ALA A 206 -4.91 11.50 11.93
C ALA A 206 -5.02 12.91 11.32
N VAL A 207 -4.51 13.06 10.10
CA VAL A 207 -4.74 14.20 9.20
C VAL A 207 -5.50 13.70 7.98
N LEU A 208 -6.70 14.20 7.77
CA LEU A 208 -7.63 13.70 6.76
C LEU A 208 -8.01 14.84 5.82
N SER A 209 -7.47 14.83 4.61
CA SER A 209 -7.83 15.78 3.55
C SER A 209 -8.95 15.20 2.70
N SER A 210 -10.07 15.91 2.60
CA SER A 210 -11.24 15.47 1.85
C SER A 210 -11.84 16.60 1.05
N VAL A 211 -12.10 16.34 -0.22
CA VAL A 211 -12.77 17.25 -1.15
C VAL A 211 -14.26 17.33 -0.90
N LYS A 212 -14.83 16.19 -0.56
CA LYS A 212 -16.26 16.04 -0.25
C LYS A 212 -16.40 15.86 1.24
N ALA A 213 -17.40 16.47 1.83
CA ALA A 213 -17.67 16.31 3.26
C ALA A 213 -17.91 14.84 3.70
N ASP A 214 -17.93 13.89 2.76
CA ASP A 214 -18.27 12.48 3.02
C ASP A 214 -17.35 11.84 4.08
N LEU A 215 -16.03 12.07 3.98
CA LEU A 215 -15.08 11.53 4.96
C LEU A 215 -15.30 12.16 6.33
N LEU A 216 -15.43 13.51 6.39
CA LEU A 216 -15.74 14.24 7.60
C LEU A 216 -17.08 13.77 8.19
N ALA A 217 -18.18 13.87 7.41
CA ALA A 217 -19.52 13.56 7.88
C ALA A 217 -19.66 12.14 8.46
N THR A 218 -18.93 11.18 7.87
CA THR A 218 -19.03 9.76 8.25
C THR A 218 -18.12 9.39 9.42
N THR A 219 -17.00 10.11 9.64
CA THR A 219 -15.99 9.65 10.61
C THR A 219 -15.80 10.59 11.80
N GLN A 220 -16.23 11.85 11.73
CA GLN A 220 -15.97 12.84 12.78
C GLN A 220 -16.61 12.46 14.13
N GLY A 221 -17.84 11.93 14.13
CA GLY A 221 -18.53 11.54 15.37
C GLY A 221 -17.75 10.45 16.12
N TRP A 222 -17.32 9.41 15.42
CA TRP A 222 -16.49 8.37 16.03
C TRP A 222 -15.10 8.89 16.42
N ARG A 223 -14.46 9.71 15.58
CA ARG A 223 -13.14 10.27 15.89
C ARG A 223 -13.16 11.19 17.12
N SER A 224 -14.26 11.89 17.36
CA SER A 224 -14.42 12.74 18.56
C SER A 224 -14.50 11.93 19.86
N THR A 225 -14.87 10.63 19.80
CA THR A 225 -14.83 9.76 20.98
C THR A 225 -13.41 9.26 21.31
N LEU A 226 -12.48 9.35 20.38
CA LEU A 226 -11.09 8.92 20.54
C LEU A 226 -10.14 10.07 20.94
N GLY A 227 -10.44 11.28 20.51
CA GLY A 227 -9.63 12.47 20.76
C GLY A 227 -10.30 13.72 20.24
N GLU A 228 -9.63 14.87 20.39
CA GLU A 228 -10.13 16.16 19.89
C GLU A 228 -10.15 16.19 18.36
N VAL A 229 -11.24 16.68 17.79
CA VAL A 229 -11.41 16.83 16.33
C VAL A 229 -11.41 18.32 15.98
N ARG A 230 -10.47 18.72 15.12
CA ARG A 230 -10.41 20.06 14.53
C ARG A 230 -10.64 20.01 13.03
N VAL A 231 -11.41 20.96 12.51
CA VAL A 231 -11.71 21.06 11.08
C VAL A 231 -11.14 22.37 10.56
N TYR A 232 -10.27 22.29 9.58
CA TYR A 232 -9.77 23.44 8.83
C TYR A 232 -10.63 23.59 7.57
N ASP A 233 -11.60 24.49 7.65
CA ASP A 233 -12.52 24.88 6.58
C ASP A 233 -12.60 26.42 6.56
N PRO A 234 -11.54 27.10 6.08
CA PRO A 234 -11.40 28.54 6.23
C PRO A 234 -12.46 29.34 5.46
N THR A 235 -13.07 28.75 4.44
CA THR A 235 -14.18 29.39 3.69
C THR A 235 -15.54 29.14 4.33
N SER A 236 -15.60 28.25 5.34
CA SER A 236 -16.85 27.80 5.98
C SER A 236 -17.88 27.23 5.00
N SER A 237 -17.43 26.81 3.82
CA SER A 237 -18.29 26.33 2.74
C SER A 237 -18.76 24.89 2.98
N THR A 238 -17.92 24.07 3.61
CA THR A 238 -18.21 22.65 3.89
C THR A 238 -18.89 22.49 5.25
N THR A 239 -18.52 23.33 6.23
CA THR A 239 -19.01 23.28 7.61
C THR A 239 -19.51 24.66 8.10
N PRO A 240 -20.57 25.23 7.52
CA PRO A 240 -20.97 26.62 7.76
C PRO A 240 -21.37 26.93 9.20
N LYS A 241 -21.70 25.90 10.00
CA LYS A 241 -22.10 26.05 11.43
C LYS A 241 -20.93 25.84 12.41
N ARG A 242 -19.73 25.52 11.94
CA ARG A 242 -18.57 25.23 12.77
C ARG A 242 -17.46 26.26 12.52
N ALA A 243 -16.86 26.76 13.60
CA ALA A 243 -15.67 27.60 13.45
C ALA A 243 -14.52 26.79 12.86
N SER A 244 -13.85 27.34 11.85
CA SER A 244 -12.63 26.75 11.29
C SER A 244 -11.53 26.73 12.36
N ALA A 245 -10.74 25.66 12.36
CA ALA A 245 -9.48 25.64 13.09
C ALA A 245 -8.54 26.71 12.53
N MET A 246 -7.61 27.16 13.36
CA MET A 246 -6.68 28.23 13.00
C MET A 246 -5.32 27.67 12.63
N TRP A 247 -4.78 28.15 11.54
CA TRP A 247 -3.41 27.86 11.11
C TRP A 247 -2.85 29.07 10.36
N SER A 248 -1.56 29.38 10.59
CA SER A 248 -0.86 30.44 9.89
C SER A 248 0.55 30.00 9.50
N PRO A 249 1.01 30.26 8.28
CA PRO A 249 2.41 30.06 7.88
C PRO A 249 3.40 30.81 8.78
N LEU A 250 2.94 31.88 9.40
CA LEU A 250 3.74 32.71 10.30
C LEU A 250 4.14 32.00 11.59
N GLN A 251 3.44 30.94 12.01
CA GLN A 251 3.74 30.24 13.27
C GLN A 251 5.19 29.76 13.37
N GLN A 252 5.76 29.32 12.26
CA GLN A 252 7.13 28.80 12.19
C GLN A 252 8.14 29.85 11.73
N ALA A 253 7.70 31.05 11.33
CA ALA A 253 8.52 32.05 10.66
C ALA A 253 9.38 32.94 11.61
N GLY A 254 9.39 32.65 12.91
CA GLY A 254 10.15 33.44 13.89
C GLY A 254 11.68 33.37 13.74
N THR A 255 12.20 32.39 13.01
CA THR A 255 13.62 32.26 12.65
C THR A 255 13.78 32.26 11.15
N VAL A 256 14.96 32.61 10.64
CA VAL A 256 15.26 32.61 9.20
C VAL A 256 14.97 31.24 8.57
N VAL A 257 15.47 30.16 9.19
CA VAL A 257 15.25 28.78 8.72
C VAL A 257 13.77 28.40 8.80
N GLY A 258 13.05 28.84 9.82
CA GLY A 258 11.62 28.61 9.96
C GLY A 258 10.82 29.31 8.85
N ALA A 259 11.14 30.55 8.56
CA ALA A 259 10.53 31.33 7.49
C ALA A 259 10.81 30.75 6.08
N GLN A 260 12.06 30.30 5.85
CA GLN A 260 12.41 29.60 4.60
C GLN A 260 11.59 28.31 4.42
N ARG A 261 11.44 27.50 5.47
CA ARG A 261 10.61 26.29 5.43
C ARG A 261 9.13 26.59 5.19
N ALA A 262 8.60 27.65 5.83
CA ALA A 262 7.22 28.08 5.63
C ALA A 262 6.99 28.54 4.18
N ALA A 263 7.87 29.40 3.65
CA ALA A 263 7.82 29.84 2.26
C ALA A 263 7.87 28.68 1.28
N ARG A 264 8.83 27.75 1.49
CA ARG A 264 8.95 26.54 0.66
C ARG A 264 7.68 25.69 0.71
N ALA A 265 7.11 25.48 1.91
CA ALA A 265 5.89 24.69 2.05
C ALA A 265 4.71 25.27 1.26
N LEU A 266 4.61 26.61 1.19
CA LEU A 266 3.61 27.30 0.39
C LEU A 266 3.89 27.19 -1.12
N CYS A 267 5.12 27.43 -1.54
CA CYS A 267 5.54 27.35 -2.94
C CYS A 267 5.41 25.91 -3.51
N ASP A 268 5.68 24.90 -2.69
CA ASP A 268 5.52 23.49 -3.07
C ASP A 268 4.07 23.11 -3.36
N ALA A 269 3.11 23.79 -2.73
CA ALA A 269 1.68 23.56 -2.91
C ALA A 269 1.02 24.50 -3.94
N ALA A 270 1.78 25.46 -4.51
CA ALA A 270 1.25 26.42 -5.45
C ALA A 270 0.81 25.77 -6.77
N PRO A 271 -0.30 26.22 -7.39
CA PRO A 271 -0.76 25.72 -8.68
C PRO A 271 0.28 25.98 -9.78
N ARG A 272 0.57 24.96 -10.58
CA ARG A 272 1.43 25.09 -11.75
C ARG A 272 0.57 25.24 -13.00
N GLY A 273 0.67 26.37 -13.68
CA GLY A 273 0.15 26.48 -15.03
C GLY A 273 1.11 25.77 -16.00
N GLY A 274 0.62 24.85 -16.82
CA GLY A 274 1.28 23.92 -17.74
C GLY A 274 2.51 24.36 -18.56
N VAL A 275 3.40 25.17 -18.00
CA VAL A 275 4.67 25.61 -18.59
C VAL A 275 5.79 24.73 -18.04
N GLU A 276 6.21 23.74 -18.81
CA GLU A 276 7.38 22.93 -18.49
C GLU A 276 8.65 23.78 -18.41
N GLY A 277 9.40 23.66 -17.30
CA GLY A 277 10.79 24.10 -17.15
C GLY A 277 11.04 25.53 -16.67
N GLY A 278 10.11 26.48 -16.84
CA GLY A 278 10.32 27.89 -16.43
C GLY A 278 9.82 28.23 -15.03
N MET A 279 8.77 27.57 -14.57
CA MET A 279 8.09 27.89 -13.31
C MET A 279 8.93 27.60 -12.06
N ASP A 280 9.81 26.60 -12.11
CA ASP A 280 10.66 26.23 -10.96
C ASP A 280 11.63 27.37 -10.58
N PHE A 281 12.17 28.08 -11.56
CA PHE A 281 13.00 29.25 -11.30
C PHE A 281 12.20 30.37 -10.60
N TRP A 282 11.03 30.69 -11.12
CA TRP A 282 10.19 31.76 -10.58
C TRP A 282 9.69 31.42 -9.16
N LEU A 283 9.32 30.16 -8.90
CA LEU A 283 8.94 29.70 -7.57
C LEU A 283 10.11 29.75 -6.60
N ALA A 284 11.34 29.42 -7.03
CA ALA A 284 12.52 29.53 -6.17
C ALA A 284 12.82 31.00 -5.82
N GLN A 285 12.65 31.93 -6.75
CA GLN A 285 12.79 33.37 -6.47
C GLN A 285 11.67 33.89 -5.56
N ALA A 286 10.43 33.44 -5.78
CA ALA A 286 9.29 33.77 -4.93
C ALA A 286 9.47 33.19 -3.49
N GLU A 287 10.10 32.01 -3.35
CA GLU A 287 10.44 31.43 -2.04
C GLU A 287 11.40 32.35 -1.25
N ILE A 288 12.42 32.93 -1.94
CA ILE A 288 13.35 33.89 -1.31
C ILE A 288 12.57 35.12 -0.82
N LEU A 289 11.76 35.72 -1.68
CA LEU A 289 10.95 36.88 -1.35
C LEU A 289 10.00 36.57 -0.17
N LEU A 290 9.20 35.52 -0.29
CA LEU A 290 8.22 35.14 0.73
C LEU A 290 8.85 34.77 2.05
N SER A 291 10.03 34.09 2.06
CA SER A 291 10.73 33.78 3.30
C SER A 291 11.10 35.06 4.07
N GLY A 292 11.54 36.09 3.36
CA GLY A 292 11.82 37.39 3.96
C GLY A 292 10.57 38.06 4.53
N LEU A 293 9.51 38.12 3.73
CA LEU A 293 8.25 38.74 4.16
C LEU A 293 7.60 38.03 5.35
N LEU A 294 7.59 36.69 5.35
CA LEU A 294 7.07 35.90 6.47
C LEU A 294 7.87 36.10 7.76
N PHE A 295 9.22 36.17 7.67
CA PHE A 295 10.08 36.46 8.82
C PHE A 295 9.78 37.84 9.41
N VAL A 296 9.67 38.87 8.55
CA VAL A 296 9.34 40.24 8.95
C VAL A 296 7.96 40.29 9.61
N ALA A 297 6.95 39.71 8.97
CA ALA A 297 5.59 39.68 9.47
C ALA A 297 5.50 39.05 10.87
N HIS A 298 6.14 37.86 11.06
CA HIS A 298 6.14 37.22 12.37
C HIS A 298 6.78 38.09 13.47
N ASN A 299 7.98 38.60 13.23
CA ASN A 299 8.76 39.31 14.24
C ASN A 299 8.27 40.74 14.47
N ALA A 300 7.65 41.35 13.46
CA ALA A 300 6.96 42.65 13.59
C ALA A 300 5.51 42.53 14.08
N HIS A 301 5.06 41.32 14.48
CA HIS A 301 3.69 41.06 14.97
C HIS A 301 2.60 41.44 13.97
N ARG A 302 2.86 41.26 12.69
CA ARG A 302 1.90 41.40 11.59
C ARG A 302 1.23 40.05 11.28
N ASP A 303 0.09 40.11 10.64
CA ASP A 303 -0.67 38.96 10.17
C ASP A 303 -0.42 38.71 8.66
N MET A 304 -1.02 37.65 8.10
CA MET A 304 -0.91 37.33 6.67
C MET A 304 -1.51 38.42 5.76
N ASP A 305 -2.43 39.24 6.30
CA ASP A 305 -2.95 40.39 5.57
C ASP A 305 -1.83 41.36 5.15
N ALA A 306 -0.88 41.64 6.06
CA ALA A 306 0.26 42.50 5.74
C ALA A 306 1.18 41.86 4.68
N VAL A 307 1.42 40.55 4.76
CA VAL A 307 2.20 39.82 3.73
C VAL A 307 1.52 39.94 2.38
N CYS A 308 0.20 39.78 2.31
CA CYS A 308 -0.58 39.97 1.08
C CYS A 308 -0.46 41.41 0.56
N GLU A 309 -0.61 42.41 1.42
CA GLU A 309 -0.47 43.81 1.05
C GLU A 309 0.93 44.09 0.48
N TRP A 310 1.99 43.69 1.17
CA TRP A 310 3.37 43.88 0.72
C TRP A 310 3.67 43.21 -0.64
N VAL A 311 3.10 42.05 -0.90
CA VAL A 311 3.25 41.39 -2.22
C VAL A 311 2.44 42.09 -3.28
N LEU A 312 1.19 42.47 -3.01
CA LEU A 312 0.30 43.12 -3.98
C LEU A 312 0.77 44.54 -4.36
N THR A 313 1.29 45.29 -3.39
CA THR A 313 1.81 46.63 -3.60
C THR A 313 3.28 46.66 -4.03
N GLN A 314 3.95 45.47 -4.05
CA GLN A 314 5.40 45.34 -4.28
C GLN A 314 6.20 46.23 -3.32
N ASP A 315 5.85 46.18 -2.02
CA ASP A 315 6.48 47.03 -1.00
C ASP A 315 8.00 46.91 -1.00
N ARG A 316 8.69 48.03 -1.15
CA ARG A 316 10.14 48.13 -1.25
C ARG A 316 10.58 49.58 -1.05
N PRO A 317 11.89 49.79 -0.77
CA PRO A 317 12.46 51.13 -0.78
C PRO A 317 12.28 51.81 -2.13
N GLY A 318 11.89 53.05 -2.14
CA GLY A 318 11.67 53.85 -3.35
C GLY A 318 11.70 55.35 -3.07
N GLU A 319 11.32 56.17 -4.08
CA GLU A 319 11.29 57.63 -3.96
C GLU A 319 10.37 58.15 -2.84
N LEU A 320 9.32 57.41 -2.53
CA LEU A 320 8.31 57.80 -1.50
C LEU A 320 8.72 57.40 -0.09
N GLY A 321 9.87 56.72 0.09
CA GLY A 321 10.35 56.30 1.40
C GLY A 321 10.89 54.85 1.45
N PRO A 322 11.22 54.35 2.63
CA PRO A 322 11.86 53.06 2.80
C PRO A 322 10.92 51.85 2.52
N GLY A 323 9.62 52.05 2.43
CA GLY A 323 8.61 51.01 2.47
C GLY A 323 8.42 50.39 3.85
N GLU A 324 7.28 49.72 4.08
CA GLU A 324 6.94 49.18 5.40
C GLU A 324 7.86 48.01 5.77
N VAL A 325 8.17 47.12 4.82
CA VAL A 325 9.04 45.95 5.05
C VAL A 325 10.46 46.39 5.45
N ARG A 326 11.03 47.38 4.76
CA ARG A 326 12.36 47.87 5.09
C ARG A 326 12.37 48.58 6.47
N ALA A 327 11.40 49.41 6.75
CA ALA A 327 11.26 50.07 8.04
C ALA A 327 11.13 49.05 9.19
N ALA A 328 10.35 47.98 8.99
CA ALA A 328 10.23 46.89 9.94
C ALA A 328 11.58 46.15 10.14
N LEU A 329 12.32 45.85 9.06
CA LEU A 329 13.66 45.23 9.14
C LEU A 329 14.64 46.07 9.93
N ASP A 330 14.67 47.36 9.69
CA ASP A 330 15.55 48.29 10.41
C ASP A 330 15.19 48.34 11.92
N SER A 331 13.91 48.30 12.26
CA SER A 331 13.45 48.18 13.65
C SER A 331 13.85 46.82 14.27
N LEU A 332 13.70 45.71 13.53
CA LEU A 332 14.06 44.37 14.01
C LEU A 332 15.57 44.21 14.21
N ASN A 333 16.40 44.86 13.39
CA ASN A 333 17.85 44.89 13.54
C ASN A 333 18.28 45.53 14.90
N LEU A 334 17.50 46.45 15.39
CA LEU A 334 17.69 47.10 16.71
C LEU A 334 17.03 46.34 17.87
N SER A 335 16.48 45.14 17.58
CA SER A 335 15.76 44.36 18.59
C SER A 335 16.69 43.92 19.73
N ASN A 336 16.16 43.87 20.93
CA ASN A 336 16.83 43.34 22.14
C ASN A 336 17.18 41.82 21.99
N SER A 337 16.55 41.12 21.06
CA SER A 337 16.86 39.73 20.73
C SER A 337 17.98 39.69 19.70
N ALA A 338 19.18 39.37 20.12
CA ALA A 338 20.34 39.21 19.20
C ALA A 338 20.10 38.18 18.08
N ALA A 339 19.25 37.17 18.31
CA ALA A 339 18.88 36.19 17.29
C ALA A 339 17.98 36.80 16.21
N VAL A 340 16.99 37.61 16.60
CA VAL A 340 16.09 38.33 15.70
C VAL A 340 16.87 39.39 14.91
N GLY A 341 17.73 40.17 15.55
CA GLY A 341 18.55 41.19 14.88
C GLY A 341 19.47 40.56 13.81
N ARG A 342 20.21 39.51 14.15
CA ARG A 342 21.02 38.78 13.13
C ARG A 342 20.15 38.20 12.01
N GLY A 343 18.98 37.65 12.33
CA GLY A 343 18.03 37.15 11.35
C GLY A 343 17.53 38.25 10.42
N ALA A 344 17.24 39.45 10.92
CA ALA A 344 16.82 40.61 10.13
C ALA A 344 17.90 41.04 9.11
N VAL A 345 19.19 41.02 9.51
CA VAL A 345 20.30 41.31 8.61
C VAL A 345 20.39 40.29 7.47
N GLU A 346 20.29 38.99 7.78
CA GLU A 346 20.36 37.93 6.76
C GLU A 346 19.15 37.98 5.80
N VAL A 347 17.96 38.19 6.33
CA VAL A 347 16.75 38.32 5.53
C VAL A 347 16.80 39.58 4.63
N ALA A 348 17.33 40.67 5.15
CA ALA A 348 17.50 41.91 4.38
C ALA A 348 18.36 41.70 3.13
N LYS A 349 19.43 40.89 3.20
CA LYS A 349 20.27 40.55 2.02
C LYS A 349 19.46 39.87 0.91
N GLY A 350 18.60 38.91 1.29
CA GLY A 350 17.71 38.22 0.36
C GLY A 350 16.68 39.15 -0.28
N LEU A 351 16.06 40.00 0.52
CA LEU A 351 15.06 40.96 0.00
C LEU A 351 15.69 42.02 -0.89
N VAL A 352 16.86 42.56 -0.51
CA VAL A 352 17.61 43.53 -1.32
C VAL A 352 17.98 42.91 -2.67
N SER A 353 18.45 41.67 -2.69
CA SER A 353 18.77 40.98 -3.96
C SER A 353 17.57 40.90 -4.93
N VAL A 354 16.35 40.76 -4.40
CA VAL A 354 15.13 40.79 -5.22
C VAL A 354 14.75 42.23 -5.61
N TRP A 355 14.87 43.18 -4.69
CA TRP A 355 14.51 44.58 -4.94
C TRP A 355 15.38 45.26 -5.98
N GLU A 356 16.67 44.91 -6.04
CA GLU A 356 17.65 45.46 -6.98
C GLU A 356 17.61 44.79 -8.37
N MET A 357 16.80 43.72 -8.56
CA MET A 357 16.64 43.12 -9.88
C MET A 357 15.96 44.10 -10.85
N GLU A 358 16.21 43.85 -12.16
CA GLU A 358 15.52 44.56 -13.24
C GLU A 358 14.00 44.48 -13.02
N GLU A 359 13.30 45.60 -13.33
CA GLU A 359 11.87 45.77 -13.04
C GLU A 359 11.01 44.64 -13.59
N ARG A 360 11.26 44.19 -14.82
CA ARG A 360 10.50 43.09 -15.42
C ARG A 360 10.68 41.78 -14.69
N THR A 361 11.89 41.46 -14.28
CA THR A 361 12.23 40.27 -13.53
C THR A 361 11.59 40.32 -12.13
N ARG A 362 11.77 41.45 -11.44
CA ARG A 362 11.18 41.69 -10.13
C ARG A 362 9.66 41.56 -10.15
N SER A 363 8.99 42.21 -11.12
CA SER A 363 7.52 42.13 -11.25
C SER A 363 7.05 40.68 -11.49
N SER A 364 7.82 39.87 -12.24
CA SER A 364 7.51 38.45 -12.46
C SER A 364 7.64 37.64 -11.16
N ILE A 365 8.63 37.95 -10.31
CA ILE A 365 8.80 37.30 -8.99
C ILE A 365 7.61 37.64 -8.07
N TYR A 366 7.23 38.91 -7.99
CA TYR A 366 6.08 39.34 -7.20
C TYR A 366 4.76 38.73 -7.73
N ALA A 367 4.56 38.65 -9.04
CA ALA A 367 3.41 37.98 -9.64
C ALA A 367 3.37 36.48 -9.28
N THR A 368 4.53 35.82 -9.26
CA THR A 368 4.62 34.42 -8.81
C THR A 368 4.31 34.30 -7.33
N ALA A 369 4.88 35.15 -6.49
CA ALA A 369 4.58 35.19 -5.05
C ALA A 369 3.08 35.47 -4.80
N GLN A 370 2.45 36.33 -5.59
CA GLN A 370 1.02 36.59 -5.55
C GLN A 370 0.19 35.33 -5.75
N THR A 371 0.55 34.46 -6.71
CA THR A 371 -0.17 33.20 -6.91
C THR A 371 -0.07 32.28 -5.68
N VAL A 372 1.06 32.29 -4.98
CA VAL A 372 1.30 31.49 -3.78
C VAL A 372 0.47 31.99 -2.60
N ILE A 373 0.40 33.30 -2.38
CA ILE A 373 -0.31 33.88 -1.24
C ILE A 373 -1.79 34.17 -1.52
N TRP A 374 -2.24 33.95 -2.75
CA TRP A 374 -3.61 34.25 -3.20
C TRP A 374 -4.71 33.73 -2.27
N PRO A 375 -4.61 32.54 -1.65
CA PRO A 375 -5.62 32.07 -0.69
C PRO A 375 -5.93 33.05 0.43
N TRP A 376 -4.94 33.79 0.92
CA TRP A 376 -5.10 34.73 2.05
C TRP A 376 -5.71 36.07 1.68
N THR A 377 -5.99 36.32 0.40
CA THR A 377 -6.82 37.45 -0.05
C THR A 377 -8.30 37.19 0.24
N ASP A 378 -8.69 35.95 0.50
CA ASP A 378 -10.02 35.59 0.96
C ASP A 378 -10.17 35.93 2.46
N PRO A 379 -11.19 36.71 2.84
CA PRO A 379 -11.36 37.15 4.25
C PRO A 379 -11.47 35.99 5.25
N GLY A 380 -12.06 34.85 4.87
CA GLY A 380 -12.19 33.68 5.72
C GLY A 380 -10.85 33.00 5.94
N VAL A 381 -10.06 32.84 4.88
CA VAL A 381 -8.70 32.26 4.95
C VAL A 381 -7.78 33.18 5.76
N ALA A 382 -7.82 34.49 5.50
CA ALA A 382 -7.06 35.46 6.27
C ALA A 382 -7.45 35.42 7.77
N ALA A 383 -8.75 35.36 8.09
CA ALA A 383 -9.22 35.25 9.46
C ALA A 383 -8.73 33.96 10.15
N SER A 384 -8.66 32.83 9.44
CA SER A 384 -8.16 31.57 9.99
C SER A 384 -6.65 31.60 10.30
N ALA A 385 -5.92 32.53 9.69
CA ALA A 385 -4.48 32.71 9.87
C ALA A 385 -4.12 33.79 10.91
N ARG A 386 -5.10 34.55 11.45
CA ARG A 386 -4.86 35.59 12.43
C ARG A 386 -4.66 35.00 13.83
N ALA A 387 -3.69 35.50 14.57
CA ALA A 387 -3.54 35.17 15.98
C ALA A 387 -4.77 35.64 16.77
N PRO A 388 -5.33 34.82 17.68
CA PRO A 388 -6.44 35.27 18.52
C PRO A 388 -6.08 36.54 19.31
N LYS A 389 -6.95 37.53 19.32
CA LYS A 389 -6.73 38.75 20.11
C LYS A 389 -6.60 38.39 21.60
N ALA A 390 -5.51 38.80 22.26
CA ALA A 390 -5.31 38.56 23.68
C ALA A 390 -6.41 39.28 24.48
N LYS A 391 -7.22 38.55 25.25
CA LYS A 391 -8.02 39.15 26.31
C LYS A 391 -7.06 39.70 27.37
N LYS A 392 -7.33 40.93 27.88
CA LYS A 392 -6.51 41.60 28.91
C LYS A 392 -6.12 40.61 30.03
N GLY A 393 -4.82 40.43 30.25
CA GLY A 393 -4.27 39.61 31.33
C GLY A 393 -4.00 38.13 31.05
N ARG A 394 -4.28 37.59 29.85
CA ARG A 394 -3.89 36.21 29.49
C ARG A 394 -2.87 36.23 28.36
N ARG A 395 -1.78 35.43 28.50
CA ARG A 395 -0.88 35.14 27.39
C ARG A 395 -1.69 34.63 26.21
N ARG A 396 -1.40 35.15 25.01
CA ARG A 396 -1.98 34.62 23.75
C ARG A 396 -1.64 33.16 23.65
N SER A 397 -2.58 32.28 23.93
CA SER A 397 -2.48 30.88 23.56
C SER A 397 -3.05 30.76 22.15
N PHE A 398 -2.17 30.61 21.16
CA PHE A 398 -2.59 30.25 19.81
C PHE A 398 -2.98 28.76 19.85
N VAL A 399 -4.27 28.48 19.85
CA VAL A 399 -4.78 27.11 19.71
C VAL A 399 -4.76 26.77 18.23
N GLY A 400 -3.54 26.61 17.71
CA GLY A 400 -3.29 26.31 16.30
C GLY A 400 -3.19 24.81 16.03
N LEU A 401 -3.25 24.49 14.75
CA LEU A 401 -2.97 23.14 14.27
C LEU A 401 -1.45 22.94 14.29
N ASP A 402 -0.96 22.15 15.23
CA ASP A 402 0.44 21.76 15.32
C ASP A 402 0.61 20.27 15.65
N LEU A 403 1.80 19.75 15.42
CA LEU A 403 2.11 18.35 15.66
C LEU A 403 2.06 17.97 17.15
N PRO A 404 2.56 18.79 18.11
CA PRO A 404 2.46 18.45 19.53
C PRO A 404 1.04 18.21 20.00
N TRP A 405 0.09 19.08 19.60
CA TRP A 405 -1.32 18.84 19.90
C TRP A 405 -1.83 17.58 19.20
N LEU A 406 -1.49 17.37 17.91
CA LEU A 406 -1.95 16.22 17.15
C LEU A 406 -1.52 14.90 17.82
N LEU A 407 -0.30 14.86 18.38
CA LEU A 407 0.27 13.69 19.05
C LEU A 407 -0.08 13.59 20.54
N SER A 408 -0.73 14.58 21.14
CA SER A 408 -1.11 14.54 22.56
C SER A 408 -2.20 13.50 22.87
N GLY A 409 -2.82 12.94 21.82
CA GLY A 409 -3.86 11.91 21.91
C GLY A 409 -4.16 11.34 20.52
N SER A 410 -5.32 10.73 20.37
CA SER A 410 -5.84 10.27 19.07
C SER A 410 -6.55 11.41 18.32
N ASN A 411 -5.94 12.60 18.34
CA ASN A 411 -6.54 13.80 17.78
C ASN A 411 -6.62 13.73 16.25
N THR A 412 -7.59 14.45 15.68
CA THR A 412 -7.83 14.41 14.24
C THR A 412 -7.98 15.80 13.66
N VAL A 413 -7.26 16.05 12.56
CA VAL A 413 -7.43 17.24 11.72
C VAL A 413 -8.15 16.84 10.44
N TYR A 414 -9.24 17.51 10.11
CA TYR A 414 -9.86 17.44 8.80
C TYR A 414 -9.52 18.70 8.01
N LEU A 415 -9.06 18.51 6.77
CA LEU A 415 -8.84 19.57 5.80
C LEU A 415 -9.99 19.49 4.79
N CYS A 416 -10.91 20.43 4.84
CA CYS A 416 -12.12 20.40 4.02
C CYS A 416 -12.20 21.64 3.12
N SER A 417 -12.50 21.42 1.83
CA SER A 417 -12.75 22.47 0.87
C SER A 417 -13.69 21.96 -0.23
N PRO A 418 -14.61 22.78 -0.74
CA PRO A 418 -15.38 22.46 -1.92
C PRO A 418 -14.45 22.20 -3.12
N ILE A 419 -14.91 21.38 -4.06
CA ILE A 419 -14.10 21.00 -5.24
C ILE A 419 -13.69 22.22 -6.10
N GLU A 420 -14.55 23.21 -6.17
CA GLU A 420 -14.35 24.47 -6.90
C GLU A 420 -13.23 25.34 -6.30
N ASP A 421 -13.06 25.29 -4.99
CA ASP A 421 -12.06 26.08 -4.25
C ASP A 421 -10.71 25.37 -4.08
N GLN A 422 -10.63 24.08 -4.36
CA GLN A 422 -9.43 23.28 -4.07
C GLN A 422 -8.16 23.80 -4.72
N ARG A 423 -8.21 24.14 -6.00
CA ARG A 423 -7.04 24.69 -6.70
C ARG A 423 -6.65 26.06 -6.13
N ARG A 424 -7.63 26.90 -5.82
CA ARG A 424 -7.41 28.22 -5.25
C ARG A 424 -6.79 28.14 -3.87
N LEU A 425 -7.25 27.20 -3.04
CA LEU A 425 -6.81 27.03 -1.65
C LEU A 425 -5.63 26.04 -1.51
N ALA A 426 -5.13 25.47 -2.60
CA ALA A 426 -4.06 24.47 -2.56
C ALA A 426 -2.82 24.94 -1.77
N PRO A 427 -2.32 26.19 -1.87
CA PRO A 427 -1.20 26.64 -1.06
C PRO A 427 -1.50 26.66 0.44
N ALA A 428 -2.74 26.96 0.86
CA ALA A 428 -3.11 26.94 2.27
C ALA A 428 -3.20 25.50 2.83
N PHE A 429 -3.86 24.59 2.13
CA PHE A 429 -3.97 23.18 2.54
C PHE A 429 -2.65 22.45 2.45
N GLY A 430 -1.94 22.61 1.34
CA GLY A 430 -0.63 22.01 1.15
C GLY A 430 0.41 22.59 2.10
N GLY A 431 0.37 23.89 2.34
CA GLY A 431 1.22 24.57 3.31
C GLY A 431 1.03 24.02 4.72
N LEU A 432 -0.23 23.86 5.19
CA LEU A 432 -0.54 23.25 6.47
C LEU A 432 -0.05 21.80 6.55
N LEU A 433 -0.32 20.99 5.53
CA LEU A 433 0.11 19.59 5.50
C LEU A 433 1.64 19.48 5.51
N ASN A 434 2.32 20.28 4.68
CA ASN A 434 3.79 20.33 4.64
C ASN A 434 4.37 20.81 5.98
N ASP A 435 3.74 21.78 6.64
CA ASP A 435 4.17 22.24 7.96
C ASP A 435 4.08 21.14 9.02
N LEU A 436 2.96 20.40 9.09
CA LEU A 436 2.80 19.26 10.00
C LEU A 436 3.82 18.16 9.73
N ILE A 437 4.09 17.84 8.45
CA ILE A 437 5.10 16.87 8.06
C ILE A 437 6.50 17.35 8.44
N ASN A 438 6.84 18.62 8.18
CA ASN A 438 8.11 19.21 8.58
C ASN A 438 8.32 19.20 10.11
N GLN A 439 7.24 19.38 10.88
CA GLN A 439 7.28 19.23 12.33
C GLN A 439 7.55 17.77 12.73
N ALA A 440 7.01 16.78 12.00
CA ALA A 440 7.29 15.37 12.22
C ALA A 440 8.78 15.03 11.95
N TYR A 441 9.37 15.55 10.87
CA TYR A 441 10.81 15.42 10.61
C TYR A 441 11.65 15.97 11.76
N ARG A 442 11.31 17.18 12.26
CA ARG A 442 12.03 17.79 13.39
C ARG A 442 11.88 16.98 14.68
N HIS A 443 10.68 16.49 14.95
CA HIS A 443 10.41 15.66 16.12
C HIS A 443 11.27 14.38 16.10
N VAL A 444 11.31 13.69 14.97
CA VAL A 444 12.12 12.47 14.81
C VAL A 444 13.62 12.77 14.85
N ALA A 445 14.06 13.87 14.23
CA ALA A 445 15.45 14.30 14.31
C ALA A 445 15.89 14.62 15.74
N ALA A 446 15.02 15.24 16.54
CA ALA A 446 15.29 15.58 17.94
C ALA A 446 15.24 14.36 18.87
N THR A 447 14.33 13.42 18.64
CA THR A 447 14.09 12.27 19.53
C THR A 447 14.87 11.01 19.12
N GLY A 448 15.32 10.93 17.87
CA GLY A 448 15.92 9.74 17.26
C GLY A 448 14.95 8.57 17.11
N LYS A 449 13.63 8.79 17.26
CA LYS A 449 12.59 7.74 17.26
C LYS A 449 11.44 8.12 16.34
N PRO A 450 10.89 7.15 15.57
CA PRO A 450 9.66 7.37 14.82
C PRO A 450 8.50 7.76 15.73
N LEU A 451 7.49 8.44 15.16
CA LEU A 451 6.25 8.76 15.88
C LEU A 451 5.58 7.49 16.41
N ASP A 452 5.16 7.55 17.67
CA ASP A 452 4.45 6.48 18.35
C ASP A 452 3.48 7.07 19.38
N PRO A 453 2.16 6.92 19.15
CA PRO A 453 1.51 6.21 18.04
C PRO A 453 1.81 6.83 16.66
N PRO A 454 1.73 6.02 15.57
CA PRO A 454 1.96 6.52 14.23
C PRO A 454 0.87 7.49 13.80
N LEU A 455 1.26 8.50 13.00
CA LEU A 455 0.35 9.45 12.40
C LEU A 455 -0.21 8.90 11.08
N LEU A 456 -1.54 8.88 10.94
CA LEU A 456 -2.20 8.59 9.66
C LEU A 456 -2.39 9.89 8.87
N VAL A 457 -1.98 9.90 7.61
CA VAL A 457 -2.26 10.99 6.66
C VAL A 457 -3.03 10.41 5.48
N VAL A 458 -4.28 10.83 5.28
CA VAL A 458 -5.11 10.44 4.13
C VAL A 458 -5.32 11.66 3.24
N ILE A 459 -4.95 11.53 1.97
CA ILE A 459 -5.19 12.55 0.95
C ILE A 459 -6.20 11.98 -0.05
N ASP A 460 -7.47 12.37 0.11
CA ASP A 460 -8.53 12.01 -0.83
C ASP A 460 -8.46 12.93 -2.07
N GLU A 461 -8.57 12.33 -3.24
CA GLU A 461 -8.40 13.02 -4.53
C GLU A 461 -7.06 13.78 -4.65
N ALA A 462 -5.95 13.09 -4.38
CA ALA A 462 -4.60 13.65 -4.35
C ALA A 462 -4.18 14.35 -5.67
N GLY A 463 -4.82 14.03 -6.78
CA GLY A 463 -4.62 14.71 -8.07
C GLY A 463 -5.15 16.13 -8.14
N ASN A 464 -6.08 16.52 -7.27
CA ASN A 464 -6.65 17.86 -7.26
C ASN A 464 -5.81 18.87 -6.44
N THR A 465 -5.01 18.36 -5.50
CA THR A 465 -4.11 19.17 -4.67
C THR A 465 -2.70 18.55 -4.73
N PRO A 466 -2.02 18.62 -5.88
CA PRO A 466 -0.72 18.02 -6.03
C PRO A 466 0.32 18.71 -5.15
N LEU A 467 0.98 17.94 -4.29
CA LEU A 467 2.09 18.40 -3.45
C LEU A 467 3.40 18.05 -4.15
N ARG A 468 4.25 19.06 -4.42
CA ARG A 468 5.56 18.84 -5.05
C ARG A 468 6.41 17.82 -4.29
N SER A 469 6.35 17.86 -2.97
CA SER A 469 7.10 16.98 -2.08
C SER A 469 6.53 15.55 -1.98
N LEU A 470 5.40 15.22 -2.64
CA LEU A 470 4.79 13.90 -2.53
C LEU A 470 5.72 12.74 -2.93
N PRO A 471 6.57 12.84 -3.98
CA PRO A 471 7.55 11.80 -4.31
C PRO A 471 8.54 11.53 -3.16
N GLU A 472 8.99 12.59 -2.47
CA GLU A 472 9.85 12.49 -1.30
C GLU A 472 9.10 11.91 -0.10
N TYR A 473 7.89 12.39 0.14
CA TYR A 473 7.03 11.90 1.23
C TYR A 473 6.72 10.41 1.10
N ALA A 474 6.40 9.95 -0.08
CA ALA A 474 6.14 8.53 -0.33
C ALA A 474 7.33 7.63 0.07
N SER A 475 8.57 8.14 -0.08
CA SER A 475 9.80 7.39 0.24
C SER A 475 10.21 7.49 1.71
N THR A 476 9.93 8.60 2.38
CA THR A 476 10.56 8.93 3.67
C THR A 476 9.61 8.86 4.87
N LEU A 477 8.31 9.17 4.69
CA LEU A 477 7.34 9.28 5.79
C LEU A 477 7.19 8.00 6.62
N ALA A 478 7.32 6.85 5.98
CA ALA A 478 7.26 5.56 6.66
C ALA A 478 8.32 5.45 7.77
N GLY A 479 9.55 5.92 7.52
CA GLY A 479 10.64 5.95 8.49
C GLY A 479 10.37 6.88 9.67
N LEU A 480 9.54 7.90 9.49
CA LEU A 480 9.13 8.82 10.55
C LEU A 480 7.98 8.29 11.43
N GLY A 481 7.37 7.18 11.08
CA GLY A 481 6.15 6.71 11.72
C GLY A 481 4.88 7.39 11.21
N VAL A 482 4.92 7.94 9.99
CA VAL A 482 3.76 8.51 9.30
C VAL A 482 3.29 7.52 8.23
N LEU A 483 2.04 7.12 8.30
CA LEU A 483 1.40 6.29 7.29
C LEU A 483 0.66 7.18 6.29
N LEU A 484 1.17 7.25 5.08
CA LEU A 484 0.57 8.01 3.98
C LEU A 484 -0.38 7.13 3.17
N VAL A 485 -1.61 7.60 2.99
CA VAL A 485 -2.63 6.99 2.11
C VAL A 485 -3.05 8.03 1.08
N THR A 486 -2.83 7.75 -0.20
CA THR A 486 -3.23 8.62 -1.31
C THR A 486 -4.30 7.97 -2.16
N ILE A 487 -5.29 8.73 -2.58
CA ILE A 487 -6.43 8.25 -3.36
C ILE A 487 -6.49 8.97 -4.69
N TRP A 488 -6.56 8.19 -5.79
CA TRP A 488 -6.47 8.65 -7.16
C TRP A 488 -7.64 8.12 -7.99
N GLN A 489 -8.07 8.86 -9.00
CA GLN A 489 -9.07 8.36 -9.93
C GLN A 489 -8.48 7.36 -10.94
N SER A 490 -7.22 7.58 -11.34
CA SER A 490 -6.48 6.73 -12.28
C SER A 490 -4.98 7.00 -12.20
N LEU A 491 -4.15 6.17 -12.82
CA LEU A 491 -2.73 6.50 -13.01
C LEU A 491 -2.53 7.66 -13.98
N ALA A 492 -3.38 7.80 -14.98
CA ALA A 492 -3.32 8.96 -15.89
C ALA A 492 -3.45 10.30 -15.14
N GLN A 493 -4.30 10.35 -14.08
CA GLN A 493 -4.39 11.54 -13.23
C GLN A 493 -3.07 11.81 -12.49
N LEU A 494 -2.40 10.76 -11.99
CA LEU A 494 -1.10 10.87 -11.33
C LEU A 494 -0.02 11.37 -12.31
N GLU A 495 0.00 10.85 -13.54
CA GLU A 495 0.94 11.25 -14.57
C GLU A 495 0.74 12.71 -15.00
N VAL A 496 -0.51 13.16 -15.13
CA VAL A 496 -0.83 14.58 -15.42
C VAL A 496 -0.34 15.49 -14.30
N ALA A 497 -0.46 15.06 -13.03
CA ALA A 497 -0.09 15.88 -11.89
C ALA A 497 1.44 15.94 -11.66
N TYR A 498 2.17 14.86 -11.96
CA TYR A 498 3.59 14.72 -11.59
C TYR A 498 4.54 14.39 -12.75
N GLY A 499 4.05 14.16 -13.96
CA GLY A 499 4.88 13.81 -15.11
C GLY A 499 5.78 12.61 -14.81
N LYS A 500 7.07 12.73 -15.06
CA LYS A 500 8.07 11.67 -14.81
C LYS A 500 8.20 11.27 -13.33
N ALA A 501 7.86 12.15 -12.39
CA ALA A 501 7.90 11.83 -10.96
C ALA A 501 6.79 10.87 -10.52
N ALA A 502 5.78 10.61 -11.36
CA ALA A 502 4.73 9.63 -11.10
C ALA A 502 5.30 8.22 -10.84
N ASP A 503 6.31 7.79 -11.61
CA ASP A 503 6.96 6.48 -11.40
C ASP A 503 7.66 6.40 -10.02
N THR A 504 8.24 7.50 -9.55
CA THR A 504 8.84 7.59 -8.21
C THR A 504 7.77 7.42 -7.12
N ILE A 505 6.62 8.08 -7.29
CA ILE A 505 5.48 7.95 -6.36
C ILE A 505 4.99 6.51 -6.35
N LEU A 506 4.78 5.89 -7.52
CA LEU A 506 4.30 4.51 -7.64
C LEU A 506 5.28 3.51 -7.02
N THR A 507 6.57 3.69 -7.25
CA THR A 507 7.61 2.80 -6.71
C THR A 507 7.65 2.85 -5.18
N ASN A 508 7.50 4.03 -4.60
CA ASN A 508 7.58 4.25 -3.16
C ASN A 508 6.25 3.97 -2.42
N HIS A 509 5.12 3.89 -3.12
CA HIS A 509 3.90 3.36 -2.52
C HIS A 509 3.98 1.84 -2.47
N LEU A 510 4.37 1.30 -1.32
CA LEU A 510 4.57 -0.14 -1.13
C LEU A 510 3.30 -0.94 -1.43
N THR A 511 2.14 -0.39 -1.05
CA THR A 511 0.83 -0.98 -1.31
C THR A 511 0.07 -0.18 -2.36
N LYS A 512 -0.38 -0.86 -3.42
CA LYS A 512 -1.23 -0.30 -4.47
C LYS A 512 -2.50 -1.14 -4.59
N VAL A 513 -3.64 -0.48 -4.62
CA VAL A 513 -4.95 -1.14 -4.76
C VAL A 513 -5.66 -0.58 -5.96
N PHE A 514 -5.94 -1.44 -6.92
CA PHE A 514 -6.65 -1.11 -8.16
C PHE A 514 -8.09 -1.61 -8.06
N TYR A 515 -9.04 -0.67 -8.03
CA TYR A 515 -10.46 -0.95 -7.91
C TYR A 515 -11.11 -1.23 -9.26
N ALA A 516 -12.29 -1.84 -9.22
CA ALA A 516 -13.08 -2.15 -10.40
C ALA A 516 -13.38 -0.92 -11.27
N GLY A 517 -13.44 -1.12 -12.59
CA GLY A 517 -13.84 -0.09 -13.55
C GLY A 517 -12.70 0.74 -14.13
N LEU A 518 -11.45 0.45 -13.80
CA LEU A 518 -10.30 1.11 -14.43
C LEU A 518 -10.26 0.79 -15.93
N SER A 519 -10.15 1.81 -16.76
CA SER A 519 -10.15 1.71 -18.22
C SER A 519 -9.13 2.63 -18.91
N ASP A 520 -8.41 3.44 -18.15
CA ASP A 520 -7.35 4.28 -18.67
C ASP A 520 -6.11 3.47 -19.04
N SER A 521 -5.45 3.83 -20.14
CA SER A 521 -4.32 3.09 -20.70
C SER A 521 -3.14 3.02 -19.73
N ALA A 522 -2.86 4.08 -18.98
CA ALA A 522 -1.75 4.13 -18.02
C ALA A 522 -1.93 3.08 -16.90
N SER A 523 -3.13 3.00 -16.29
CA SER A 523 -3.43 2.00 -15.26
C SER A 523 -3.35 0.57 -15.79
N ILE A 524 -3.91 0.32 -16.98
CA ILE A 524 -3.91 -1.01 -17.60
C ILE A 524 -2.49 -1.46 -17.92
N GLN A 525 -1.70 -0.61 -18.59
CA GLN A 525 -0.33 -0.93 -18.97
C GLN A 525 0.58 -1.14 -17.74
N TYR A 526 0.39 -0.34 -16.71
CA TYR A 526 1.13 -0.52 -15.46
C TYR A 526 0.84 -1.87 -14.81
N VAL A 527 -0.45 -2.21 -14.67
CA VAL A 527 -0.87 -3.48 -14.07
C VAL A 527 -0.35 -4.66 -14.89
N ASP A 528 -0.50 -4.63 -16.21
CA ASP A 528 -0.02 -5.68 -17.11
C ASP A 528 1.49 -5.89 -16.97
N ARG A 529 2.28 -4.81 -17.01
CA ARG A 529 3.73 -4.84 -16.85
C ARG A 529 4.18 -5.40 -15.50
N VAL A 530 3.50 -5.02 -14.40
CA VAL A 530 3.90 -5.41 -13.04
C VAL A 530 3.46 -6.84 -12.71
N LEU A 531 2.32 -7.27 -13.21
CA LEU A 531 1.81 -8.61 -12.95
C LEU A 531 2.43 -9.66 -13.86
N GLY A 532 2.79 -9.30 -15.09
CA GLY A 532 3.34 -10.20 -16.08
C GLY A 532 2.32 -11.20 -16.61
N GLU A 533 2.81 -12.22 -17.32
CA GLU A 533 2.01 -13.22 -18.03
C GLU A 533 1.91 -14.54 -17.26
N ALA A 534 0.74 -15.13 -17.27
CA ALA A 534 0.50 -16.48 -16.78
C ALA A 534 0.53 -17.49 -17.93
N GLU A 535 1.10 -18.66 -17.70
CA GLU A 535 1.02 -19.79 -18.62
C GLU A 535 -0.34 -20.47 -18.49
N VAL A 536 -1.11 -20.49 -19.57
CA VAL A 536 -2.41 -21.14 -19.66
C VAL A 536 -2.31 -22.31 -20.62
N ASP A 537 -2.58 -23.51 -20.14
CA ASP A 537 -2.62 -24.71 -20.99
C ASP A 537 -3.93 -24.69 -21.82
N THR A 538 -3.78 -24.56 -23.11
CA THR A 538 -4.89 -24.60 -24.07
C THR A 538 -4.96 -25.99 -24.67
N ARG A 539 -6.11 -26.65 -24.57
CA ARG A 539 -6.39 -27.92 -25.22
C ARG A 539 -7.19 -27.64 -26.48
N SER A 540 -6.60 -27.89 -27.64
CA SER A 540 -7.32 -27.89 -28.91
C SER A 540 -7.64 -29.33 -29.30
N HIS A 541 -8.95 -29.56 -29.52
CA HIS A 541 -9.45 -30.85 -30.01
C HIS A 541 -9.73 -30.71 -31.50
N SER A 542 -8.97 -31.39 -32.36
CA SER A 542 -9.28 -31.46 -33.76
C SER A 542 -10.06 -32.76 -34.04
N ALA A 543 -11.35 -32.63 -34.37
CA ALA A 543 -12.16 -33.72 -34.87
C ALA A 543 -11.83 -33.92 -36.37
N ALA A 544 -11.21 -35.04 -36.73
CA ALA A 544 -11.06 -35.41 -38.12
C ALA A 544 -12.34 -36.13 -38.57
N GLU A 545 -13.05 -35.52 -39.51
CA GLU A 545 -14.36 -35.95 -40.02
C GLU A 545 -14.39 -37.31 -40.74
N ARG A 546 -13.25 -37.98 -40.93
CA ARG A 546 -13.15 -39.23 -41.73
C ARG A 546 -12.35 -40.39 -41.12
N THR A 547 -11.75 -40.22 -39.96
CA THR A 547 -11.07 -41.35 -39.28
C THR A 547 -11.29 -41.20 -37.78
N ASN A 548 -11.61 -42.29 -37.09
CA ASN A 548 -11.91 -42.38 -35.65
C ASN A 548 -10.73 -42.04 -34.74
N GLY A 549 -9.95 -41.01 -35.06
CA GLY A 549 -8.79 -40.55 -34.31
C GLY A 549 -8.77 -39.04 -34.14
N GLY A 550 -9.38 -38.56 -33.07
CA GLY A 550 -9.18 -37.17 -32.62
C GLY A 550 -7.81 -37.03 -31.96
N SER A 551 -6.99 -36.06 -32.38
CA SER A 551 -5.76 -35.72 -31.67
C SER A 551 -5.98 -34.54 -30.74
N ASP A 552 -5.65 -34.73 -29.48
CA ASP A 552 -5.60 -33.65 -28.48
C ASP A 552 -4.21 -32.98 -28.56
N GLN A 553 -4.18 -31.75 -29.00
CA GLN A 553 -2.97 -30.95 -28.97
C GLN A 553 -2.98 -30.04 -27.72
N PHE A 554 -2.00 -30.25 -26.85
CA PHE A 554 -1.76 -29.40 -25.71
C PHE A 554 -0.77 -28.30 -26.11
N SER A 555 -1.20 -27.05 -26.08
CA SER A 555 -0.31 -25.91 -26.26
C SER A 555 -0.36 -25.01 -25.02
N THR A 556 0.79 -24.48 -24.62
CA THR A 556 0.86 -23.50 -23.52
C THR A 556 0.94 -22.12 -24.14
N THR A 557 -0.09 -21.31 -23.88
CA THR A 557 -0.15 -19.92 -24.33
C THR A 557 0.11 -19.00 -23.14
N ARG A 558 0.86 -17.91 -23.37
CA ARG A 558 1.07 -16.88 -22.36
C ARG A 558 0.01 -15.81 -22.48
N LEU A 559 -0.70 -15.55 -21.40
CA LEU A 559 -1.71 -14.49 -21.31
C LEU A 559 -1.42 -13.59 -20.10
N PRO A 560 -1.74 -12.27 -20.17
CA PRO A 560 -1.65 -11.40 -19.02
C PRO A 560 -2.37 -11.99 -17.81
N LEU A 561 -1.75 -11.95 -16.62
CA LEU A 561 -2.37 -12.48 -15.38
C LEU A 561 -3.69 -11.76 -15.05
N ALA A 562 -3.78 -10.46 -15.34
CA ALA A 562 -4.99 -9.66 -15.19
C ALA A 562 -5.26 -8.88 -16.48
N PRO A 563 -5.87 -9.50 -17.50
CA PRO A 563 -6.20 -8.83 -18.75
C PRO A 563 -7.05 -7.57 -18.55
N ALA A 564 -6.90 -6.58 -19.43
CA ALA A 564 -7.59 -5.28 -19.35
C ALA A 564 -9.10 -5.39 -19.14
N HIS A 565 -9.75 -6.32 -19.85
CA HIS A 565 -11.19 -6.53 -19.71
C HIS A 565 -11.58 -7.05 -18.32
N VAL A 566 -10.73 -7.86 -17.67
CA VAL A 566 -10.95 -8.37 -16.31
C VAL A 566 -10.88 -7.23 -15.31
N LEU A 567 -9.89 -6.34 -15.39
CA LEU A 567 -9.78 -5.16 -14.54
C LEU A 567 -11.00 -4.25 -14.67
N ARG A 568 -11.44 -4.00 -15.92
CA ARG A 568 -12.61 -3.18 -16.19
C ARG A 568 -13.91 -3.81 -15.69
N GLN A 569 -14.04 -5.12 -15.83
CA GLN A 569 -15.27 -5.88 -15.52
C GLN A 569 -15.30 -6.48 -14.11
N MET A 570 -14.27 -6.23 -13.28
CA MET A 570 -14.34 -6.63 -11.88
C MET A 570 -15.64 -6.15 -11.23
N ARG A 571 -16.19 -6.96 -10.35
CA ARG A 571 -17.42 -6.57 -9.65
C ARG A 571 -17.18 -5.37 -8.74
N PRO A 572 -18.14 -4.44 -8.60
CA PRO A 572 -18.03 -3.37 -7.62
C PRO A 572 -17.78 -3.94 -6.22
N GLY A 573 -16.69 -3.49 -5.60
CA GLY A 573 -16.22 -4.02 -4.33
C GLY A 573 -15.10 -5.05 -4.43
N ASP A 574 -14.75 -5.53 -5.61
CA ASP A 574 -13.51 -6.28 -5.83
C ASP A 574 -12.37 -5.32 -6.19
N ALA A 575 -11.15 -5.71 -5.83
CA ALA A 575 -9.95 -4.93 -6.13
C ALA A 575 -8.73 -5.84 -6.28
N LEU A 576 -7.76 -5.38 -7.03
CA LEU A 576 -6.45 -5.98 -7.18
C LEU A 576 -5.47 -5.29 -6.23
N LEU A 577 -4.86 -6.06 -5.33
CA LEU A 577 -3.83 -5.60 -4.41
C LEU A 577 -2.45 -6.01 -4.93
N VAL A 578 -1.57 -5.03 -5.05
CA VAL A 578 -0.13 -5.21 -5.31
C VAL A 578 0.64 -4.67 -4.11
N HIS A 579 1.46 -5.51 -3.47
CA HIS A 579 2.18 -5.13 -2.26
C HIS A 579 3.63 -5.61 -2.30
N GLY A 580 4.58 -4.68 -2.34
CA GLY A 580 6.01 -4.94 -2.30
C GLY A 580 6.44 -6.11 -3.21
N THR A 581 7.04 -7.12 -2.60
CA THR A 581 7.51 -8.33 -3.28
C THR A 581 6.52 -9.50 -3.26
N LEU A 582 5.30 -9.29 -2.70
CA LEU A 582 4.29 -10.35 -2.62
C LEU A 582 3.59 -10.55 -3.97
N PRO A 583 3.13 -11.77 -4.28
CA PRO A 583 2.28 -11.99 -5.44
C PRO A 583 1.01 -11.13 -5.37
N PRO A 584 0.47 -10.67 -6.51
CA PRO A 584 -0.75 -9.86 -6.55
C PRO A 584 -1.94 -10.64 -5.97
N ALA A 585 -2.85 -9.94 -5.31
CA ALA A 585 -3.99 -10.56 -4.65
C ALA A 585 -5.32 -9.97 -5.11
N HIS A 586 -6.31 -10.82 -5.37
CA HIS A 586 -7.70 -10.42 -5.49
C HIS A 586 -8.27 -10.23 -4.08
N VAL A 587 -8.68 -9.02 -3.76
CA VAL A 587 -9.22 -8.64 -2.44
C VAL A 587 -10.60 -8.01 -2.59
N ARG A 588 -11.36 -7.97 -1.50
CA ARG A 588 -12.66 -7.30 -1.45
C ARG A 588 -12.61 -6.06 -0.58
N THR A 589 -13.24 -5.00 -1.04
CA THR A 589 -13.43 -3.78 -0.26
C THR A 589 -14.35 -4.05 0.94
N ARG A 590 -14.28 -3.16 1.92
CA ARG A 590 -15.12 -3.22 3.12
C ARG A 590 -15.99 -1.98 3.21
N PRO A 591 -17.16 -1.97 2.55
CA PRO A 591 -18.10 -0.87 2.74
C PRO A 591 -18.51 -0.80 4.21
N PHE A 592 -18.27 0.38 4.85
CA PHE A 592 -18.55 0.56 6.28
C PHE A 592 -20.01 0.25 6.64
N TYR A 593 -20.94 0.59 5.75
CA TYR A 593 -22.38 0.36 5.93
C TYR A 593 -22.80 -1.13 5.85
N ARG A 594 -21.92 -2.03 5.38
CA ARG A 594 -22.18 -3.49 5.37
C ARG A 594 -21.61 -4.22 6.58
N SER A 595 -20.87 -3.54 7.43
CA SER A 595 -20.30 -4.11 8.66
C SER A 595 -20.96 -3.46 9.87
N PRO A 596 -21.77 -4.16 10.67
CA PRO A 596 -22.58 -3.56 11.76
C PRO A 596 -21.75 -2.67 12.70
N HIS A 597 -20.55 -3.13 13.10
CA HIS A 597 -19.67 -2.35 13.98
C HIS A 597 -19.14 -1.06 13.33
N LEU A 598 -18.88 -1.06 12.00
CA LEU A 598 -18.45 0.14 11.29
C LEU A 598 -19.62 1.08 11.03
N ALA A 599 -20.79 0.53 10.71
CA ALA A 599 -22.03 1.30 10.54
C ALA A 599 -22.40 2.03 11.85
N ASN A 600 -22.29 1.35 13.00
CA ASN A 600 -22.50 1.97 14.31
C ASN A 600 -21.50 3.09 14.60
N ARG A 601 -20.20 2.90 14.28
CA ARG A 601 -19.20 3.96 14.41
C ARG A 601 -19.47 5.14 13.48
N ALA A 602 -19.90 4.88 12.26
CA ALA A 602 -20.26 5.91 11.29
C ALA A 602 -21.52 6.69 11.67
N ALA A 603 -22.43 6.06 12.43
CA ALA A 603 -23.66 6.68 12.93
C ALA A 603 -23.48 7.39 14.28
N THR A 604 -22.26 7.48 14.82
CA THR A 604 -21.99 8.19 16.07
C THR A 604 -22.21 9.68 15.86
N ASP A 605 -23.17 10.26 16.57
CA ASP A 605 -23.50 11.69 16.51
C ASP A 605 -22.60 12.56 17.39
N LEU A 606 -22.33 13.78 16.94
CA LEU A 606 -21.59 14.80 17.72
C LEU A 606 -22.37 15.31 18.96
N THR A 607 -23.65 15.00 19.06
CA THR A 607 -24.55 15.52 20.10
C THR A 607 -24.37 14.89 21.48
N GLN A 608 -23.52 13.88 21.65
CA GLN A 608 -23.26 13.24 22.97
C GLN A 608 -22.21 13.95 23.84
N GLU A 609 -21.58 15.04 23.39
CA GLU A 609 -20.59 15.79 24.20
C GLU A 609 -21.19 16.72 25.26
N GLY A 610 -22.51 16.91 25.30
CA GLY A 610 -23.18 17.83 26.26
C GLY A 610 -23.53 17.23 27.61
N THR A 611 -23.30 15.94 27.87
CA THR A 611 -23.85 15.27 29.09
C THR A 611 -22.78 14.63 29.98
N ARG A 612 -21.48 14.88 29.74
CA ARG A 612 -20.40 14.49 30.65
C ARG A 612 -19.49 15.69 30.95
N ALA A 613 -20.01 16.65 31.69
CA ALA A 613 -19.27 17.68 32.41
C ALA A 613 -19.57 17.56 33.90
#